data_26dc0b550bcec9a60e7df8d52600b7fc
#
_entry.id   26dc0b550bcec9a60e7df8d52600b7fc
#
_cell.length_a   1.000
_cell.length_b   1.000
_cell.length_c   1.000
_cell.angle_alpha   90.00
_cell.angle_beta   90.00
_cell.angle_gamma   90.00
#
_symmetry.space_group_name_H-M   'P 1'
#
loop_
_entity.id
_entity.type
_entity.pdbx_description
1 polymer ?
#
loop_
_entity_poly.entity_id
_entity_poly.type
_entity_poly.pdbx_seq_one_letter_code
_entity_poly.pdbx_strand_id
1 'polypeptide(L)'
;MTDNAIITAAQNIAIAINSLARSTASGYGTANSLTYGGGTTTLVVSGAGRLNNVTVIIGAAVKVNIYDSATTGGASTSNILASVDATNVGTTLVNKVYKDGLVLVTGAGVSANITYSPS
;
A
#
# COMPACT_ATOMS: atom_id res chain seq x y z
N MET A 1 -33.96 26.88 21.65
CA MET A 1 -32.67 26.46 22.24
C MET A 1 -32.44 24.98 22.16
N THR A 2 -33.39 24.15 22.49
CA THR A 2 -33.30 22.69 22.37
C THR A 2 -33.12 22.22 20.92
N ASP A 3 -33.81 22.88 19.97
CA ASP A 3 -33.71 22.54 18.55
C ASP A 3 -32.33 22.79 17.99
N ASN A 4 -31.67 23.89 18.39
CA ASN A 4 -30.32 24.18 17.94
C ASN A 4 -29.31 23.13 18.48
N ALA A 5 -29.49 22.70 19.71
CA ALA A 5 -28.62 21.66 20.29
C ALA A 5 -28.79 20.32 19.55
N ILE A 6 -30.01 19.96 19.19
CA ILE A 6 -30.32 18.74 18.42
C ILE A 6 -29.73 18.81 17.02
N ILE A 7 -29.88 19.94 16.33
CA ILE A 7 -29.30 20.15 14.99
C ILE A 7 -27.78 20.05 15.03
N THR A 8 -27.12 20.68 16.01
CA THR A 8 -25.68 20.64 16.18
C THR A 8 -25.19 19.19 16.44
N ALA A 9 -25.89 18.46 17.30
CA ALA A 9 -25.56 17.06 17.58
C ALA A 9 -25.72 16.19 16.32
N ALA A 10 -26.78 16.37 15.55
CA ALA A 10 -26.99 15.65 14.30
C ALA A 10 -25.89 15.95 13.27
N GLN A 11 -25.47 17.20 13.14
CA GLN A 11 -24.38 17.61 12.26
C GLN A 11 -23.04 16.97 12.67
N ASN A 12 -22.75 16.95 13.96
CA ASN A 12 -21.54 16.33 14.50
C ASN A 12 -21.50 14.82 14.24
N ILE A 13 -22.62 14.13 14.38
CA ILE A 13 -22.76 12.71 14.07
C ILE A 13 -22.52 12.47 12.58
N ALA A 14 -23.09 13.28 11.70
CA ALA A 14 -22.90 13.16 10.25
C ALA A 14 -21.42 13.33 9.87
N ILE A 15 -20.72 14.29 10.45
CA ILE A 15 -19.29 14.51 10.24
C ILE A 15 -18.48 13.29 10.72
N ALA A 16 -18.79 12.75 11.88
CA ALA A 16 -18.11 11.58 12.43
C ALA A 16 -18.33 10.33 11.55
N ILE A 17 -19.53 10.12 11.05
CA ILE A 17 -19.85 9.01 10.14
C ILE A 17 -19.08 9.15 8.83
N ASN A 18 -19.02 10.35 8.25
CA ASN A 18 -18.27 10.60 7.03
C ASN A 18 -16.76 10.36 7.21
N SER A 19 -16.22 10.78 8.34
CA SER A 19 -14.81 10.54 8.66
C SER A 19 -14.51 9.06 8.81
N LEU A 20 -15.38 8.32 9.48
CA LEU A 20 -15.26 6.87 9.62
C LEU A 20 -15.36 6.16 8.26
N ALA A 21 -16.31 6.55 7.42
CA ALA A 21 -16.46 5.98 6.09
C ALA A 21 -15.24 6.20 5.22
N ARG A 22 -14.61 7.37 5.28
CA ARG A 22 -13.36 7.67 4.55
C ARG A 22 -12.21 6.83 5.07
N SER A 23 -12.05 6.70 6.39
CA SER A 23 -11.02 5.85 6.99
C SER A 23 -11.18 4.40 6.58
N THR A 24 -12.40 3.87 6.60
CA THR A 24 -12.71 2.52 6.19
C THR A 24 -12.43 2.30 4.70
N ALA A 25 -12.83 3.23 3.84
CA ALA A 25 -12.56 3.17 2.42
C ALA A 25 -11.06 3.19 2.13
N SER A 26 -10.27 4.07 2.78
CA SER A 26 -8.82 4.09 2.65
C SER A 26 -8.18 2.78 3.12
N GLY A 27 -8.70 2.17 4.19
CA GLY A 27 -8.18 0.91 4.72
C GLY A 27 -8.52 -0.32 3.90
N TYR A 28 -9.67 -0.32 3.20
CA TYR A 28 -10.19 -1.53 2.56
C TYR A 28 -10.58 -1.36 1.09
N GLY A 29 -10.97 -0.18 0.64
CA GLY A 29 -11.63 -0.01 -0.65
C GLY A 29 -10.90 0.85 -1.66
N THR A 30 -10.02 1.75 -1.25
CA THR A 30 -9.35 2.70 -2.15
C THR A 30 -7.88 2.38 -2.32
N ALA A 31 -7.57 1.12 -2.52
CA ALA A 31 -6.20 0.70 -2.79
C ALA A 31 -5.76 1.20 -4.17
N ASN A 32 -4.57 1.77 -4.21
CA ASN A 32 -3.91 2.08 -5.47
C ASN A 32 -3.25 0.82 -6.02
N SER A 33 -3.30 0.67 -7.34
CA SER A 33 -2.72 -0.47 -8.02
C SER A 33 -1.83 0.02 -9.15
N LEU A 34 -0.53 -0.25 -9.04
CA LEU A 34 0.47 0.22 -9.98
C LEU A 34 1.33 -0.93 -10.45
N THR A 35 1.70 -0.91 -11.73
CA THR A 35 2.53 -1.95 -12.34
C THR A 35 3.95 -1.43 -12.55
N TYR A 36 4.92 -2.23 -12.13
CA TYR A 36 6.34 -1.94 -12.24
C TYR A 36 7.07 -3.13 -12.86
N GLY A 37 8.16 -2.86 -13.54
CA GLY A 37 8.90 -3.93 -14.16
C GLY A 37 10.35 -3.57 -14.51
N GLY A 38 11.10 -4.56 -14.95
CA GLY A 38 12.38 -4.36 -15.61
C GLY A 38 13.60 -4.16 -14.73
N GLY A 39 13.70 -4.79 -13.58
CA GLY A 39 14.94 -4.75 -12.78
C GLY A 39 15.22 -3.37 -12.17
N THR A 40 14.21 -2.72 -11.61
CA THR A 40 14.29 -1.36 -11.08
C THR A 40 14.11 -1.30 -9.58
N THR A 41 14.62 -0.22 -8.98
CA THR A 41 14.31 0.18 -7.61
C THR A 41 13.49 1.45 -7.67
N THR A 42 12.27 1.40 -7.16
CA THR A 42 11.31 2.50 -7.30
C THR A 42 10.70 2.86 -5.96
N LEU A 43 10.67 4.16 -5.63
CA LEU A 43 9.84 4.67 -4.54
C LEU A 43 8.39 4.74 -5.04
N VAL A 44 7.56 3.86 -4.52
CA VAL A 44 6.13 3.77 -4.90
C VAL A 44 5.33 4.88 -4.25
N VAL A 45 5.51 5.07 -2.96
CA VAL A 45 4.81 6.07 -2.17
C VAL A 45 5.64 6.41 -0.94
N SER A 46 5.59 7.66 -0.51
CA SER A 46 6.14 8.10 0.78
C SER A 46 5.01 8.31 1.79
N GLY A 47 5.34 8.17 3.07
CA GLY A 47 4.37 8.24 4.16
C GLY A 47 3.82 6.87 4.55
N ALA A 48 2.98 6.85 5.58
CA ALA A 48 2.44 5.63 6.15
C ALA A 48 1.28 5.06 5.33
N GLY A 49 0.98 3.79 5.53
CA GLY A 49 -0.15 3.11 4.90
C GLY A 49 -0.10 1.60 5.09
N ARG A 50 -0.78 0.89 4.21
CA ARG A 50 -0.85 -0.57 4.22
C ARG A 50 -0.52 -1.14 2.84
N LEU A 51 0.40 -2.09 2.81
CA LEU A 51 0.67 -2.91 1.63
C LEU A 51 -0.31 -4.10 1.64
N ASN A 52 -1.19 -4.16 0.64
CA ASN A 52 -2.23 -5.18 0.57
C ASN A 52 -1.72 -6.46 -0.09
N ASN A 53 -1.30 -6.38 -1.33
CA ASN A 53 -0.81 -7.53 -2.06
C ASN A 53 0.19 -7.15 -3.16
N VAL A 54 0.85 -8.18 -3.68
CA VAL A 54 1.75 -8.11 -4.82
C VAL A 54 1.32 -9.16 -5.83
N THR A 55 1.14 -8.75 -7.07
CA THR A 55 0.78 -9.66 -8.17
C THR A 55 1.93 -9.69 -9.18
N VAL A 56 2.48 -10.86 -9.41
CA VAL A 56 3.46 -11.08 -10.47
C VAL A 56 2.71 -11.30 -11.78
N ILE A 57 2.94 -10.41 -12.74
CA ILE A 57 2.26 -10.43 -14.05
C ILE A 57 3.15 -11.16 -15.08
N ILE A 58 4.44 -10.83 -15.08
CA ILE A 58 5.44 -11.52 -15.89
C ILE A 58 6.49 -12.04 -14.93
N GLY A 59 6.67 -13.36 -14.90
CA GLY A 59 7.59 -14.03 -13.98
C GLY A 59 8.98 -14.21 -14.56
N ALA A 60 9.95 -14.33 -13.66
CA ALA A 60 11.32 -14.73 -13.94
C ALA A 60 11.92 -15.36 -12.68
N ALA A 61 13.06 -16.05 -12.79
CA ALA A 61 13.72 -16.71 -11.67
C ALA A 61 14.46 -15.70 -10.75
N VAL A 62 13.76 -14.67 -10.32
CA VAL A 62 14.25 -13.61 -9.44
C VAL A 62 13.17 -13.27 -8.42
N LYS A 63 13.52 -12.43 -7.44
CA LYS A 63 12.57 -12.02 -6.40
C LYS A 63 12.09 -10.59 -6.59
N VAL A 64 10.90 -10.31 -6.09
CA VAL A 64 10.36 -8.97 -5.90
C VAL A 64 10.43 -8.68 -4.42
N ASN A 65 11.18 -7.65 -4.03
CA ASN A 65 11.34 -7.24 -2.64
C ASN A 65 10.67 -5.88 -2.43
N ILE A 66 10.03 -5.73 -1.28
CA ILE A 66 9.35 -4.50 -0.89
C ILE A 66 9.83 -4.09 0.48
N TYR A 67 10.22 -2.83 0.62
CA TYR A 67 10.82 -2.26 1.81
C TYR A 67 10.00 -1.10 2.35
N ASP A 68 10.00 -0.94 3.67
CA ASP A 68 9.44 0.22 4.36
C ASP A 68 10.50 1.31 4.43
N SER A 69 10.48 2.22 3.47
CA SER A 69 11.43 3.33 3.40
C SER A 69 10.83 4.51 2.64
N ALA A 70 11.21 5.71 3.06
CA ALA A 70 10.84 6.95 2.37
C ALA A 70 11.76 7.28 1.19
N THR A 71 12.84 6.53 1.00
CA THR A 71 13.82 6.75 -0.08
C THR A 71 14.30 5.42 -0.65
N THR A 72 14.69 5.43 -1.91
CA THR A 72 15.24 4.23 -2.55
C THR A 72 16.56 3.80 -1.90
N GLY A 73 17.37 4.73 -1.44
CA GLY A 73 18.63 4.43 -0.75
C GLY A 73 18.48 3.89 0.66
N GLY A 74 17.29 4.04 1.26
CA GLY A 74 17.00 3.52 2.61
C GLY A 74 16.56 2.06 2.65
N ALA A 75 16.35 1.43 1.51
CA ALA A 75 15.94 0.04 1.43
C ALA A 75 17.06 -0.89 1.93
N SER A 76 16.74 -1.74 2.89
CA SER A 76 17.69 -2.70 3.47
C SER A 76 16.96 -3.91 4.02
N THR A 77 17.71 -4.97 4.35
CA THR A 77 17.11 -6.16 4.94
C THR A 77 16.47 -5.92 6.30
N SER A 78 16.83 -4.83 6.98
CA SER A 78 16.25 -4.47 8.28
C SER A 78 14.83 -3.88 8.18
N ASN A 79 14.43 -3.39 7.02
CA ASN A 79 13.10 -2.82 6.80
C ASN A 79 12.31 -3.50 5.68
N ILE A 80 12.66 -4.73 5.35
CA ILE A 80 11.94 -5.50 4.34
C ILE A 80 10.54 -5.88 4.84
N LEU A 81 9.53 -5.63 4.02
CA LEU A 81 8.14 -6.00 4.30
C LEU A 81 7.79 -7.35 3.69
N ALA A 82 8.24 -7.60 2.48
CA ALA A 82 7.94 -8.81 1.75
C ALA A 82 9.05 -9.13 0.73
N SER A 83 9.27 -10.42 0.53
CA SER A 83 10.11 -10.94 -0.54
C SER A 83 9.31 -12.02 -1.27
N VAL A 84 8.93 -11.74 -2.51
CA VAL A 84 8.07 -12.61 -3.30
C VAL A 84 8.89 -13.31 -4.36
N ASP A 85 8.81 -14.64 -4.41
CA ASP A 85 9.41 -15.41 -5.50
C ASP A 85 8.59 -15.17 -6.77
N ALA A 86 9.24 -14.60 -7.79
CA ALA A 86 8.59 -14.24 -9.05
C ALA A 86 8.71 -15.31 -10.13
N THR A 87 9.10 -16.52 -9.80
CA THR A 87 9.21 -17.61 -10.76
C THR A 87 7.87 -17.90 -11.42
N ASN A 88 6.78 -17.77 -10.69
CA ASN A 88 5.42 -17.99 -11.19
C ASN A 88 4.59 -16.71 -11.10
N VAL A 89 3.70 -16.51 -12.07
CA VAL A 89 2.69 -15.46 -12.00
C VAL A 89 1.67 -15.77 -10.89
N GLY A 90 1.10 -14.75 -10.30
CA GLY A 90 0.11 -14.92 -9.25
C GLY A 90 0.15 -13.78 -8.23
N THR A 91 -0.82 -13.81 -7.33
CA THR A 91 -0.99 -12.80 -6.29
C THR A 91 -0.56 -13.35 -4.94
N THR A 92 0.27 -12.60 -4.23
CA THR A 92 0.65 -12.88 -2.85
C THR A 92 0.03 -11.84 -1.94
N LEU A 93 -0.74 -12.28 -0.96
CA LEU A 93 -1.30 -11.41 0.06
C LEU A 93 -0.22 -11.07 1.08
N VAL A 94 0.04 -9.79 1.29
CA VAL A 94 1.03 -9.30 2.26
C VAL A 94 0.37 -8.76 3.51
N ASN A 95 -0.55 -7.82 3.37
CA ASN A 95 -1.34 -7.23 4.44
C ASN A 95 -0.48 -6.72 5.60
N LYS A 96 0.50 -5.87 5.29
CA LYS A 96 1.40 -5.27 6.28
C LYS A 96 1.33 -3.76 6.26
N VAL A 97 1.44 -3.16 7.44
CA VAL A 97 1.53 -1.71 7.60
C VAL A 97 2.96 -1.25 7.31
N TYR A 98 3.10 -0.14 6.58
CA TYR A 98 4.37 0.56 6.42
C TYR A 98 4.29 1.95 7.06
N LYS A 99 5.43 2.46 7.55
CA LYS A 99 5.51 3.72 8.30
C LYS A 99 6.05 4.86 7.46
N ASP A 100 7.08 4.59 6.69
CA ASP A 100 7.88 5.61 6.01
C ASP A 100 7.58 5.69 4.53
N GLY A 101 7.26 4.58 3.91
CA GLY A 101 6.95 4.51 2.50
C GLY A 101 7.07 3.10 1.95
N LEU A 102 6.89 2.96 0.65
CA LEU A 102 7.09 1.70 -0.06
C LEU A 102 8.17 1.86 -1.12
N VAL A 103 9.22 1.08 -1.00
CA VAL A 103 10.25 0.93 -2.03
C VAL A 103 10.16 -0.47 -2.62
N LEU A 104 9.96 -0.53 -3.92
CA LEU A 104 9.86 -1.78 -4.67
C LEU A 104 11.16 -2.03 -5.42
N VAL A 105 11.69 -3.21 -5.27
CA VAL A 105 12.83 -3.71 -6.05
C VAL A 105 12.37 -4.91 -6.86
N THR A 106 12.35 -4.77 -8.19
CA THR A 106 12.06 -5.88 -9.11
C THR A 106 13.35 -6.39 -9.72
N GLY A 107 13.47 -7.71 -9.84
CA GLY A 107 14.54 -8.32 -10.61
C GLY A 107 14.34 -8.19 -12.11
N ALA A 108 15.37 -8.46 -12.88
CA ALA A 108 15.32 -8.40 -14.34
C ALA A 108 14.27 -9.37 -14.92
N GLY A 109 13.47 -8.89 -15.87
CA GLY A 109 12.45 -9.68 -16.55
C GLY A 109 11.13 -9.83 -15.80
N VAL A 110 11.01 -9.32 -14.58
CA VAL A 110 9.77 -9.35 -13.80
C VAL A 110 8.92 -8.13 -14.07
N SER A 111 7.61 -8.33 -14.21
CA SER A 111 6.62 -7.27 -14.12
C SER A 111 5.66 -7.61 -12.98
N ALA A 112 5.49 -6.67 -12.06
CA ALA A 112 4.67 -6.86 -10.88
C ALA A 112 3.74 -5.68 -10.64
N ASN A 113 2.55 -5.99 -10.13
CA ASN A 113 1.56 -5.01 -9.71
C ASN A 113 1.53 -4.98 -8.19
N ILE A 114 1.54 -3.79 -7.61
CA ILE A 114 1.41 -3.58 -6.17
C ILE A 114 0.06 -2.95 -5.89
N THR A 115 -0.64 -3.49 -4.90
CA THR A 115 -1.86 -2.89 -4.37
C THR A 115 -1.60 -2.42 -2.95
N TYR A 116 -1.81 -1.13 -2.69
CA TYR A 116 -1.56 -0.51 -1.41
C TYR A 116 -2.59 0.57 -1.11
N SER A 117 -2.75 0.87 0.18
CA SER A 117 -3.67 1.90 0.66
C SER A 117 -2.88 2.91 1.48
N PRO A 118 -2.68 4.15 1.01
CA PRO A 118 -2.10 5.22 1.80
C PRO A 118 -3.01 5.58 2.98
N SER A 119 -2.40 5.93 4.10
CA SER A 119 -3.20 6.36 5.25
C SER A 119 -3.47 7.86 5.24
#